data_ae11cea227faf16425ab32690aa99bac
#
_entry.id   ae11cea227faf16425ab32690aa99bac
#
_cell.length_a   1.000
_cell.length_b   1.000
_cell.length_c   1.000
_cell.angle_alpha   90.00
_cell.angle_beta   90.00
_cell.angle_gamma   90.00
#
_symmetry.space_group_name_H-M   'P 1'
#
loop_
_entity.id
_entity.type
_entity.pdbx_description
1 polymer ?
#
loop_
_entity_poly.entity_id
_entity_poly.type
_entity_poly.pdbx_seq_one_letter_code
_entity_poly.pdbx_strand_id
1 'polypeptide(L)'
;MSTLKDMSIQEFDYWHQDRHVNPQHLESVAAFHRAGIKDAAGHGGGLGVEIEHLPVRTADNPVSAPEGTAVTYAEEHGIRSVLEDLRGLYDPAEEVYEGDFLLGLGKEGIRISLEPGGQIECSFSVVHSAGGLERLYADFLQNIGSALRRHGVQLVTQGYQPHSLSEDIDVIPRKRYRCMDAYFGRMSGFGRNMMRASASVQISIDYFSEEDAVAKMRTGTALGPVLAYFFRNSPYFEGQASPYRLLRQHFWTRIGNSRAGVTPGLFDGNFGFEQAAYNVLASPLMVADVTQTPEYAQESDPVRIAAFDNAADVYPDRALNDYEISHIISTHFNDVRLKNFIELRHWDSLPIGRTVQLLRCVAHVFYDREAFTEASSYVSGIREVDVEECKLGLQVYGDAALPYGRPLDFWRRLLGLDRDGTYRGR
;
A
#
# COMPACT_ATOMS: atom_id res chain seq x y z
N MET A 1 27.20 -19.34 -8.62
CA MET A 1 26.05 -18.43 -8.39
C MET A 1 24.85 -19.31 -8.11
N SER A 2 24.34 -19.28 -6.88
CA SER A 2 23.06 -19.92 -6.53
C SER A 2 21.96 -19.21 -7.33
N THR A 3 21.10 -19.98 -7.98
CA THR A 3 19.96 -19.41 -8.69
C THR A 3 18.81 -19.19 -7.69
N LEU A 4 17.95 -18.21 -7.90
CA LEU A 4 16.75 -17.94 -7.08
C LEU A 4 15.92 -19.22 -6.76
N LYS A 5 16.09 -20.29 -7.54
CA LYS A 5 15.42 -21.58 -7.35
C LYS A 5 15.89 -22.35 -6.11
N ASP A 6 17.10 -22.07 -5.63
CA ASP A 6 17.80 -22.88 -4.63
C ASP A 6 17.79 -22.22 -3.24
N MET A 7 17.18 -21.01 -3.09
CA MET A 7 17.16 -20.26 -1.84
C MET A 7 15.81 -20.39 -1.13
N SER A 8 15.84 -20.76 0.15
CA SER A 8 14.68 -20.64 1.04
C SER A 8 14.41 -19.18 1.42
N ILE A 9 13.17 -18.86 1.81
CA ILE A 9 12.81 -17.50 2.31
C ILE A 9 13.71 -17.10 3.50
N GLN A 10 14.09 -18.05 4.37
CA GLN A 10 14.97 -17.81 5.51
C GLN A 10 16.41 -17.46 5.08
N GLU A 11 16.93 -18.10 4.05
CA GLU A 11 18.25 -17.75 3.48
C GLU A 11 18.23 -16.37 2.84
N PHE A 12 17.11 -15.99 2.24
CA PHE A 12 16.95 -14.67 1.63
C PHE A 12 16.90 -13.54 2.67
N ASP A 13 16.22 -13.74 3.81
CA ASP A 13 16.19 -12.78 4.92
C ASP A 13 17.56 -12.66 5.62
N TYR A 14 18.36 -13.73 5.63
CA TYR A 14 19.72 -13.73 6.21
C TYR A 14 20.71 -12.84 5.48
N TRP A 15 20.54 -12.63 4.15
CA TRP A 15 21.41 -11.80 3.32
C TRP A 15 21.30 -10.30 3.59
N HIS A 16 20.39 -9.85 4.44
CA HIS A 16 20.15 -8.43 4.69
C HIS A 16 21.04 -7.83 5.78
N GLN A 17 21.73 -8.64 6.58
CA GLN A 17 22.34 -8.17 7.84
C GLN A 17 23.68 -7.44 7.69
N ASP A 18 24.40 -7.53 6.56
CA ASP A 18 25.73 -6.93 6.41
C ASP A 18 26.01 -6.30 5.02
N ARG A 19 24.99 -5.72 4.37
CA ARG A 19 25.22 -5.08 3.08
C ARG A 19 25.77 -3.68 3.21
N HIS A 20 26.72 -3.39 2.33
CA HIS A 20 27.26 -2.04 2.17
C HIS A 20 26.15 -1.07 1.78
N VAL A 21 26.02 0.02 2.53
CA VAL A 21 25.17 1.17 2.20
C VAL A 21 26.08 2.35 1.88
N ASN A 22 25.88 2.94 0.70
CA ASN A 22 26.63 4.13 0.30
C ASN A 22 26.23 5.31 1.23
N PRO A 23 27.20 6.00 1.88
CA PRO A 23 26.90 7.13 2.77
C PRO A 23 26.17 8.29 2.09
N GLN A 24 26.40 8.54 0.79
CA GLN A 24 25.69 9.60 0.05
C GLN A 24 24.23 9.21 -0.21
N HIS A 25 23.97 7.92 -0.49
CA HIS A 25 22.61 7.41 -0.59
C HIS A 25 21.88 7.52 0.74
N LEU A 26 22.54 7.15 1.86
CA LEU A 26 21.97 7.24 3.21
C LEU A 26 21.54 8.67 3.52
N GLU A 27 22.42 9.64 3.30
CA GLU A 27 22.11 11.06 3.51
C GLU A 27 20.97 11.54 2.60
N SER A 28 20.94 11.10 1.33
CA SER A 28 19.88 11.49 0.39
C SER A 28 18.49 11.04 0.88
N VAL A 29 18.36 9.77 1.30
CA VAL A 29 17.09 9.23 1.78
C VAL A 29 16.69 9.85 3.13
N ALA A 30 17.66 10.02 4.05
CA ALA A 30 17.40 10.68 5.33
C ALA A 30 16.99 12.16 5.14
N ALA A 31 17.62 12.87 4.20
CA ALA A 31 17.23 14.23 3.83
C ALA A 31 15.82 14.30 3.22
N PHE A 32 15.46 13.32 2.38
CA PHE A 32 14.11 13.20 1.83
C PHE A 32 13.06 13.06 2.94
N HIS A 33 13.32 12.24 3.96
CA HIS A 33 12.44 12.14 5.12
C HIS A 33 12.38 13.46 5.90
N ARG A 34 13.52 14.11 6.16
CA ARG A 34 13.56 15.43 6.84
C ARG A 34 12.77 16.50 6.08
N ALA A 35 12.83 16.50 4.75
CA ALA A 35 12.06 17.43 3.91
C ALA A 35 10.54 17.23 4.00
N GLY A 36 10.10 16.08 4.49
CA GLY A 36 8.68 15.79 4.76
C GLY A 36 8.12 16.43 6.00
N ILE A 37 8.95 16.97 6.90
CA ILE A 37 8.50 17.66 8.12
C ILE A 37 7.63 18.88 7.75
N LYS A 38 6.39 18.90 8.23
CA LYS A 38 5.44 20.01 8.00
C LYS A 38 5.43 20.99 9.16
N ASP A 39 5.04 22.22 8.87
CA ASP A 39 4.77 23.22 9.92
C ASP A 39 3.40 22.92 10.57
N ALA A 40 3.44 22.53 11.84
CA ALA A 40 2.24 22.23 12.64
C ALA A 40 1.30 23.44 12.78
N ALA A 41 1.82 24.68 12.76
CA ALA A 41 1.03 25.90 12.93
C ALA A 41 0.27 26.28 11.65
N GLY A 42 0.74 25.85 10.48
CA GLY A 42 0.20 26.27 9.19
C GLY A 42 -0.72 25.24 8.52
N HIS A 43 -0.65 23.96 8.86
CA HIS A 43 -1.22 22.90 8.02
C HIS A 43 -2.28 22.00 8.69
N GLY A 44 -2.46 22.04 10.00
CA GLY A 44 -3.55 21.35 10.71
C GLY A 44 -3.65 19.83 10.50
N GLY A 45 -2.70 19.23 9.77
CA GLY A 45 -2.68 17.82 9.39
C GLY A 45 -3.47 17.52 8.11
N GLY A 46 -2.76 17.13 7.05
CA GLY A 46 -3.33 16.65 5.78
C GLY A 46 -3.53 15.15 5.78
N LEU A 47 -4.54 14.69 5.04
CA LEU A 47 -4.85 13.28 4.83
C LEU A 47 -4.80 12.99 3.33
N GLY A 48 -3.82 12.19 2.88
CA GLY A 48 -3.82 11.59 1.55
C GLY A 48 -4.62 10.31 1.58
N VAL A 49 -5.42 10.04 0.55
CA VAL A 49 -6.23 8.82 0.48
C VAL A 49 -6.08 8.19 -0.90
N GLU A 50 -5.80 6.90 -0.91
CA GLU A 50 -5.80 6.05 -2.10
C GLU A 50 -6.82 4.94 -1.90
N ILE A 51 -7.66 4.69 -2.92
CA ILE A 51 -8.66 3.63 -2.89
C ILE A 51 -8.47 2.77 -4.14
N GLU A 52 -8.11 1.52 -3.93
CA GLU A 52 -8.01 0.53 -4.98
C GLU A 52 -9.37 -0.16 -5.19
N HIS A 53 -9.73 -0.37 -6.45
CA HIS A 53 -10.97 -1.02 -6.85
C HIS A 53 -10.65 -2.25 -7.69
N LEU A 54 -11.38 -3.33 -7.44
CA LEU A 54 -11.33 -4.55 -8.23
C LEU A 54 -12.35 -4.46 -9.38
N PRO A 55 -11.91 -4.35 -10.64
CA PRO A 55 -12.83 -4.38 -11.77
C PRO A 55 -13.33 -5.80 -11.99
N VAL A 56 -14.65 -5.95 -12.00
CA VAL A 56 -15.33 -7.24 -12.22
C VAL A 56 -16.39 -7.13 -13.30
N ARG A 57 -16.68 -8.25 -13.95
CA ARG A 57 -17.73 -8.35 -14.97
C ARG A 57 -19.11 -8.23 -14.37
N THR A 58 -19.98 -7.50 -15.05
CA THR A 58 -21.42 -7.56 -14.84
C THR A 58 -22.06 -8.56 -15.81
N ALA A 59 -23.35 -8.86 -15.61
CA ALA A 59 -24.12 -9.70 -16.54
C ALA A 59 -24.17 -9.14 -17.98
N ASP A 60 -24.00 -7.82 -18.12
CA ASP A 60 -24.02 -7.13 -19.42
C ASP A 60 -22.63 -7.07 -20.10
N ASN A 61 -21.58 -7.68 -19.51
CA ASN A 61 -20.26 -7.69 -20.11
C ASN A 61 -20.27 -8.53 -21.41
N PRO A 62 -19.78 -7.99 -22.56
CA PRO A 62 -19.82 -8.68 -23.83
C PRO A 62 -18.93 -9.93 -23.89
N VAL A 63 -17.91 -10.02 -23.05
CA VAL A 63 -17.02 -11.18 -22.99
C VAL A 63 -17.73 -12.34 -22.30
N SER A 64 -17.71 -13.52 -22.95
CA SER A 64 -18.34 -14.74 -22.41
C SER A 64 -17.53 -15.32 -21.24
N ALA A 65 -17.73 -14.75 -20.06
CA ALA A 65 -17.13 -15.20 -18.80
C ALA A 65 -18.13 -15.01 -17.65
N PRO A 66 -17.98 -15.72 -16.52
CA PRO A 66 -18.91 -15.60 -15.41
C PRO A 66 -18.95 -14.18 -14.82
N GLU A 67 -20.15 -13.73 -14.42
CA GLU A 67 -20.33 -12.49 -13.68
C GLU A 67 -19.49 -12.49 -12.38
N GLY A 68 -18.99 -11.33 -12.00
CA GLY A 68 -18.15 -11.15 -10.82
C GLY A 68 -16.69 -11.55 -10.99
N THR A 69 -16.31 -12.18 -12.11
CA THR A 69 -14.91 -12.48 -12.39
C THR A 69 -14.12 -11.24 -12.78
N ALA A 70 -12.80 -11.27 -12.58
CA ALA A 70 -11.92 -10.14 -12.85
C ALA A 70 -11.95 -9.73 -14.33
N VAL A 71 -11.96 -8.42 -14.58
CA VAL A 71 -11.74 -7.83 -15.90
C VAL A 71 -10.26 -7.49 -16.02
N THR A 72 -9.60 -7.99 -17.08
CA THR A 72 -8.17 -7.77 -17.28
C THR A 72 -7.89 -6.54 -18.14
N TYR A 73 -6.63 -6.11 -18.21
CA TYR A 73 -6.25 -4.89 -18.92
C TYR A 73 -6.45 -5.01 -20.45
N ALA A 74 -5.98 -6.10 -21.05
CA ALA A 74 -5.81 -6.22 -22.50
C ALA A 74 -6.99 -6.90 -23.21
N GLU A 75 -7.95 -7.46 -22.50
CA GLU A 75 -9.11 -8.11 -23.10
C GLU A 75 -10.02 -7.12 -23.84
N GLU A 76 -10.84 -7.61 -24.73
CA GLU A 76 -11.91 -6.82 -25.35
C GLU A 76 -12.88 -6.32 -24.26
N HIS A 77 -13.24 -5.03 -24.31
CA HIS A 77 -13.98 -4.36 -23.22
C HIS A 77 -13.26 -4.40 -21.86
N GLY A 78 -11.94 -4.57 -21.86
CA GLY A 78 -11.09 -4.57 -20.67
C GLY A 78 -10.81 -3.18 -20.10
N ILE A 79 -9.93 -3.13 -19.10
CA ILE A 79 -9.61 -1.89 -18.38
C ILE A 79 -8.98 -0.85 -19.30
N ARG A 80 -8.19 -1.26 -20.31
CA ARG A 80 -7.67 -0.35 -21.34
C ARG A 80 -8.81 0.41 -22.03
N SER A 81 -9.86 -0.28 -22.43
CA SER A 81 -11.02 0.34 -23.12
C SER A 81 -11.75 1.32 -22.19
N VAL A 82 -11.85 1.01 -20.91
CA VAL A 82 -12.40 1.93 -19.90
C VAL A 82 -11.55 3.19 -19.78
N LEU A 83 -10.22 3.08 -19.70
CA LEU A 83 -9.32 4.24 -19.61
C LEU A 83 -9.36 5.10 -20.88
N GLU A 84 -9.38 4.47 -22.06
CA GLU A 84 -9.46 5.21 -23.36
C GLU A 84 -10.74 6.04 -23.44
N ASP A 85 -11.87 5.52 -22.96
CA ASP A 85 -13.13 6.24 -22.91
C ASP A 85 -13.12 7.45 -21.95
N LEU A 86 -12.22 7.44 -20.96
CA LEU A 86 -12.10 8.50 -19.97
C LEU A 86 -11.19 9.65 -20.41
N ARG A 87 -10.33 9.48 -21.41
CA ARG A 87 -9.29 10.45 -21.78
C ARG A 87 -9.83 11.87 -21.96
N GLY A 88 -10.99 12.01 -22.58
CA GLY A 88 -11.61 13.33 -22.81
C GLY A 88 -12.11 14.04 -21.55
N LEU A 89 -12.09 13.40 -20.38
CA LEU A 89 -12.52 13.95 -19.09
C LEU A 89 -11.33 14.27 -18.15
N TYR A 90 -10.11 13.94 -18.60
CA TYR A 90 -8.88 14.11 -17.84
C TYR A 90 -7.88 14.99 -18.59
N ASP A 91 -6.85 15.46 -17.90
CA ASP A 91 -5.82 16.32 -18.51
C ASP A 91 -4.88 15.46 -19.36
N PRO A 92 -4.73 15.74 -20.67
CA PRO A 92 -3.78 15.02 -21.52
C PRO A 92 -2.33 15.09 -21.04
N ALA A 93 -1.94 16.13 -20.30
CA ALA A 93 -0.60 16.25 -19.72
C ALA A 93 -0.36 15.32 -18.53
N GLU A 94 -1.42 14.76 -17.96
CA GLU A 94 -1.40 13.81 -16.82
C GLU A 94 -1.65 12.36 -17.27
N GLU A 95 -1.66 12.08 -18.58
CA GLU A 95 -1.74 10.72 -19.09
C GLU A 95 -0.42 9.98 -18.82
N VAL A 96 -0.52 8.73 -18.31
CA VAL A 96 0.64 7.89 -18.01
C VAL A 96 0.67 6.72 -18.99
N TYR A 97 1.79 6.61 -19.70
CA TYR A 97 2.02 5.55 -20.68
C TYR A 97 3.26 4.71 -20.35
N GLU A 98 3.23 3.45 -20.76
CA GLU A 98 4.42 2.62 -20.97
C GLU A 98 4.38 2.06 -22.40
N GLY A 99 5.23 2.57 -23.30
CA GLY A 99 5.08 2.34 -24.74
C GLY A 99 3.73 2.88 -25.24
N ASP A 100 2.94 2.03 -25.90
CA ASP A 100 1.60 2.38 -26.42
C ASP A 100 0.46 2.04 -25.42
N PHE A 101 0.80 1.69 -24.18
CA PHE A 101 -0.18 1.28 -23.20
C PHE A 101 -0.52 2.44 -22.25
N LEU A 102 -1.77 2.87 -22.27
CA LEU A 102 -2.30 3.87 -21.33
C LEU A 102 -2.51 3.21 -19.96
N LEU A 103 -1.77 3.64 -18.94
CA LEU A 103 -1.77 3.04 -17.61
C LEU A 103 -2.29 3.96 -16.50
N GLY A 104 -2.59 5.21 -16.82
CA GLY A 104 -3.11 6.15 -15.85
C GLY A 104 -3.59 7.44 -16.45
N LEU A 105 -4.42 8.14 -15.70
CA LEU A 105 -5.04 9.43 -16.05
C LEU A 105 -5.02 10.34 -14.82
N GLY A 106 -4.87 11.63 -15.03
CA GLY A 106 -4.92 12.61 -13.95
C GLY A 106 -5.74 13.84 -14.32
N LYS A 107 -6.26 14.50 -13.32
CA LYS A 107 -6.82 15.85 -13.35
C LYS A 107 -6.71 16.47 -11.97
N GLU A 108 -7.05 17.75 -11.86
CA GLU A 108 -7.04 18.42 -10.54
C GLU A 108 -7.81 17.60 -9.50
N GLY A 109 -7.12 17.23 -8.42
CA GLY A 109 -7.66 16.52 -7.28
C GLY A 109 -7.82 15.01 -7.41
N ILE A 110 -7.66 14.43 -8.59
CA ILE A 110 -7.90 13.00 -8.84
C ILE A 110 -6.85 12.44 -9.79
N ARG A 111 -6.20 11.36 -9.38
CA ARG A 111 -5.32 10.55 -10.23
C ARG A 111 -5.80 9.11 -10.25
N ILE A 112 -5.91 8.54 -11.44
CA ILE A 112 -6.18 7.13 -11.67
C ILE A 112 -4.87 6.45 -12.08
N SER A 113 -4.53 5.37 -11.39
CA SER A 113 -3.42 4.47 -11.73
C SER A 113 -3.89 3.02 -11.75
N LEU A 114 -3.07 2.16 -12.30
CA LEU A 114 -3.35 0.72 -12.32
C LEU A 114 -2.33 -0.03 -11.48
N GLU A 115 -2.85 -0.91 -10.64
CA GLU A 115 -2.11 -1.89 -9.88
C GLU A 115 -1.85 -3.17 -10.70
N PRO A 116 -0.95 -4.09 -10.29
CA PRO A 116 -0.45 -5.18 -11.14
C PRO A 116 -1.48 -6.06 -11.83
N GLY A 117 -2.59 -6.36 -11.17
CA GLY A 117 -3.68 -7.17 -11.75
C GLY A 117 -4.77 -6.33 -12.43
N GLY A 118 -4.50 -5.05 -12.68
CA GLY A 118 -5.46 -4.13 -13.28
C GLY A 118 -6.44 -3.52 -12.29
N GLN A 119 -6.17 -3.64 -10.97
CA GLN A 119 -6.96 -2.91 -9.98
C GLN A 119 -6.86 -1.41 -10.31
N ILE A 120 -8.01 -0.74 -10.31
CA ILE A 120 -8.09 0.70 -10.57
C ILE A 120 -7.89 1.43 -9.24
N GLU A 121 -6.72 2.03 -9.07
CA GLU A 121 -6.43 2.89 -7.94
C GLU A 121 -6.85 4.32 -8.24
N CYS A 122 -7.53 4.94 -7.29
CA CYS A 122 -7.83 6.35 -7.31
C CYS A 122 -7.15 7.04 -6.13
N SER A 123 -6.16 7.88 -6.42
CA SER A 123 -5.47 8.72 -5.46
C SER A 123 -6.10 10.11 -5.48
N PHE A 124 -6.39 10.66 -4.30
CA PHE A 124 -7.00 11.96 -4.13
C PHE A 124 -6.01 13.00 -3.62
N SER A 125 -6.18 14.26 -4.02
CA SER A 125 -5.44 15.37 -3.40
C SER A 125 -5.66 15.37 -1.89
N VAL A 126 -4.69 15.94 -1.17
CA VAL A 126 -4.75 16.02 0.30
C VAL A 126 -6.08 16.64 0.74
N VAL A 127 -6.79 15.96 1.63
CA VAL A 127 -8.04 16.42 2.22
C VAL A 127 -7.86 16.74 3.72
N HIS A 128 -8.63 17.68 4.23
CA HIS A 128 -8.64 18.05 5.65
C HIS A 128 -9.96 17.66 6.33
N SER A 129 -10.84 16.97 5.62
CA SER A 129 -12.11 16.50 6.14
C SER A 129 -12.67 15.32 5.34
N ALA A 130 -13.51 14.52 6.00
CA ALA A 130 -14.24 13.43 5.37
C ALA A 130 -15.11 13.89 4.19
N GLY A 131 -15.79 15.05 4.33
CA GLY A 131 -16.60 15.62 3.26
C GLY A 131 -15.79 16.05 2.03
N GLY A 132 -14.49 16.36 2.20
CA GLY A 132 -13.56 16.59 1.09
C GLY A 132 -13.37 15.33 0.26
N LEU A 133 -13.09 14.20 0.92
CA LEU A 133 -12.94 12.91 0.26
C LEU A 133 -14.24 12.47 -0.43
N GLU A 134 -15.40 12.60 0.24
CA GLU A 134 -16.69 12.20 -0.33
C GLU A 134 -16.99 12.96 -1.64
N ARG A 135 -16.67 14.24 -1.73
CA ARG A 135 -16.86 15.03 -2.96
C ARG A 135 -15.94 14.56 -4.11
N LEU A 136 -14.65 14.36 -3.82
CA LEU A 136 -13.69 13.90 -4.82
C LEU A 136 -14.03 12.49 -5.32
N TYR A 137 -14.44 11.62 -4.41
CA TYR A 137 -14.87 10.26 -4.76
C TYR A 137 -16.16 10.25 -5.59
N ALA A 138 -17.12 11.12 -5.29
CA ALA A 138 -18.34 11.27 -6.09
C ALA A 138 -18.02 11.75 -7.52
N ASP A 139 -17.08 12.71 -7.67
CA ASP A 139 -16.61 13.15 -8.99
C ASP A 139 -15.92 12.01 -9.76
N PHE A 140 -15.05 11.23 -9.10
CA PHE A 140 -14.46 10.04 -9.70
C PHE A 140 -15.52 9.07 -10.23
N LEU A 141 -16.51 8.71 -9.40
CA LEU A 141 -17.59 7.79 -9.81
C LEU A 141 -18.45 8.35 -10.94
N GLN A 142 -18.72 9.66 -10.92
CA GLN A 142 -19.47 10.32 -12.01
C GLN A 142 -18.73 10.23 -13.34
N ASN A 143 -17.42 10.43 -13.32
CA ASN A 143 -16.60 10.37 -14.53
C ASN A 143 -16.50 8.95 -15.09
N ILE A 144 -16.17 7.97 -14.25
CA ILE A 144 -15.89 6.61 -14.70
C ILE A 144 -17.17 5.80 -15.01
N GLY A 145 -18.31 6.19 -14.44
CA GLY A 145 -19.52 5.36 -14.45
C GLY A 145 -20.08 5.08 -15.85
N SER A 146 -19.95 6.01 -16.82
CA SER A 146 -20.43 5.77 -18.17
C SER A 146 -19.56 4.78 -18.93
N ALA A 147 -18.24 4.86 -18.79
CA ALA A 147 -17.29 3.92 -19.37
C ALA A 147 -17.47 2.52 -18.80
N LEU A 148 -17.61 2.41 -17.48
CA LEU A 148 -17.88 1.12 -16.83
C LEU A 148 -19.14 0.44 -17.38
N ARG A 149 -20.27 1.18 -17.47
CA ARG A 149 -21.51 0.63 -18.04
C ARG A 149 -21.37 0.19 -19.50
N ARG A 150 -20.66 0.99 -20.33
CA ARG A 150 -20.42 0.67 -21.74
C ARG A 150 -19.69 -0.67 -21.92
N HIS A 151 -18.75 -0.95 -21.03
CA HIS A 151 -17.93 -2.14 -21.08
C HIS A 151 -18.43 -3.28 -20.17
N GLY A 152 -19.59 -3.13 -19.52
CA GLY A 152 -20.14 -4.14 -18.62
C GLY A 152 -19.19 -4.45 -17.44
N VAL A 153 -18.58 -3.41 -16.88
CA VAL A 153 -17.64 -3.50 -15.75
C VAL A 153 -18.23 -2.85 -14.52
N GLN A 154 -18.01 -3.46 -13.36
CA GLN A 154 -18.29 -2.90 -12.04
C GLN A 154 -17.00 -2.80 -11.22
N LEU A 155 -16.88 -1.75 -10.42
CA LEU A 155 -15.81 -1.60 -9.44
C LEU A 155 -16.26 -2.14 -8.09
N VAL A 156 -15.55 -3.14 -7.57
CA VAL A 156 -15.79 -3.73 -6.25
C VAL A 156 -14.72 -3.23 -5.28
N THR A 157 -15.16 -2.74 -4.12
CA THR A 157 -14.30 -2.32 -3.02
C THR A 157 -14.25 -3.42 -1.97
N GLN A 158 -13.46 -4.45 -2.23
CA GLN A 158 -13.14 -5.55 -1.30
C GLN A 158 -11.63 -5.70 -1.23
N GLY A 159 -11.12 -6.28 -0.15
CA GLY A 159 -9.68 -6.47 0.02
C GLY A 159 -9.08 -7.58 -0.86
N TYR A 160 -9.92 -8.38 -1.50
CA TYR A 160 -9.51 -9.46 -2.41
C TYR A 160 -10.57 -9.71 -3.48
N GLN A 161 -10.13 -10.11 -4.67
CA GLN A 161 -10.97 -10.49 -5.81
C GLN A 161 -11.88 -11.67 -5.41
N PRO A 162 -13.20 -11.51 -5.49
CA PRO A 162 -14.10 -12.49 -4.87
C PRO A 162 -14.20 -13.83 -5.62
N HIS A 163 -14.06 -13.85 -6.95
CA HIS A 163 -14.42 -15.03 -7.76
C HIS A 163 -13.27 -15.62 -8.57
N SER A 164 -12.34 -14.80 -9.10
CA SER A 164 -11.25 -15.29 -9.93
C SER A 164 -10.11 -15.86 -9.11
N LEU A 165 -9.44 -16.86 -9.66
CA LEU A 165 -8.13 -17.29 -9.17
C LEU A 165 -7.09 -16.21 -9.49
N SER A 166 -6.14 -16.00 -8.62
CA SER A 166 -5.04 -15.04 -8.86
C SER A 166 -4.21 -15.38 -10.09
N GLU A 167 -4.14 -16.66 -10.43
CA GLU A 167 -3.40 -17.14 -11.62
C GLU A 167 -4.11 -16.81 -12.93
N ASP A 168 -5.43 -16.62 -12.92
CA ASP A 168 -6.24 -16.25 -14.09
C ASP A 168 -6.26 -14.74 -14.35
N ILE A 169 -5.65 -13.94 -13.47
CA ILE A 169 -5.57 -12.49 -13.62
C ILE A 169 -4.23 -12.11 -14.23
N ASP A 170 -4.25 -11.58 -15.45
CA ASP A 170 -3.05 -11.14 -16.13
C ASP A 170 -2.45 -9.88 -15.47
N VAL A 171 -1.10 -9.82 -15.48
CA VAL A 171 -0.37 -8.61 -15.07
C VAL A 171 -0.43 -7.59 -16.20
N ILE A 172 -0.77 -6.34 -15.86
CA ILE A 172 -0.81 -5.23 -16.82
C ILE A 172 0.56 -5.05 -17.53
N PRO A 173 0.59 -4.45 -18.72
CA PRO A 173 1.80 -4.30 -19.54
C PRO A 173 2.77 -3.24 -18.98
N ARG A 174 3.13 -3.37 -17.71
CA ARG A 174 4.13 -2.55 -17.03
C ARG A 174 5.34 -3.40 -16.67
N LYS A 175 6.51 -3.06 -17.18
CA LYS A 175 7.73 -3.87 -17.04
C LYS A 175 8.10 -4.10 -15.57
N ARG A 176 8.01 -3.06 -14.76
CA ARG A 176 8.21 -3.15 -13.32
C ARG A 176 7.35 -4.24 -12.69
N TYR A 177 6.05 -4.28 -12.99
CA TYR A 177 5.13 -5.26 -12.42
C TYR A 177 5.38 -6.69 -12.91
N ARG A 178 5.83 -6.85 -14.16
CA ARG A 178 6.27 -8.16 -14.65
C ARG A 178 7.50 -8.68 -13.90
N CYS A 179 8.47 -7.79 -13.61
CA CYS A 179 9.62 -8.14 -12.77
C CYS A 179 9.21 -8.52 -11.35
N MET A 180 8.29 -7.76 -10.75
CA MET A 180 7.75 -8.04 -9.41
C MET A 180 6.99 -9.36 -9.37
N ASP A 181 6.11 -9.64 -10.34
CA ASP A 181 5.36 -10.89 -10.43
C ASP A 181 6.29 -12.10 -10.57
N ALA A 182 7.33 -11.98 -11.40
CA ALA A 182 8.35 -13.01 -11.54
C ALA A 182 9.15 -13.23 -10.25
N TYR A 183 9.45 -12.16 -9.51
CA TYR A 183 10.13 -12.23 -8.21
C TYR A 183 9.23 -12.89 -7.16
N PHE A 184 8.06 -12.35 -6.90
CA PHE A 184 7.15 -12.85 -5.86
C PHE A 184 6.60 -14.23 -6.17
N GLY A 185 6.37 -14.58 -7.43
CA GLY A 185 5.95 -15.91 -7.83
C GLY A 185 6.98 -17.00 -7.51
N ARG A 186 8.25 -16.63 -7.29
CA ARG A 186 9.32 -17.56 -6.86
C ARG A 186 9.56 -17.55 -5.36
N MET A 187 9.32 -16.41 -4.71
CA MET A 187 9.68 -16.20 -3.32
C MET A 187 8.58 -16.57 -2.34
N SER A 188 7.32 -16.59 -2.77
CA SER A 188 6.18 -16.77 -1.86
C SER A 188 5.04 -17.53 -2.52
N GLY A 189 4.42 -18.45 -1.76
CA GLY A 189 3.17 -19.11 -2.19
C GLY A 189 1.98 -18.17 -2.35
N PHE A 190 2.04 -16.94 -1.78
CA PHE A 190 0.98 -15.93 -1.88
C PHE A 190 1.40 -14.68 -2.66
N GLY A 191 2.57 -14.68 -3.29
CA GLY A 191 3.07 -13.51 -4.03
C GLY A 191 2.13 -13.05 -5.14
N ARG A 192 1.60 -13.98 -5.93
CA ARG A 192 0.63 -13.66 -6.99
C ARG A 192 -0.73 -13.25 -6.44
N ASN A 193 -1.20 -13.88 -5.37
CA ASN A 193 -2.45 -13.49 -4.70
C ASN A 193 -2.38 -12.03 -4.25
N MET A 194 -1.27 -11.65 -3.61
CA MET A 194 -1.03 -10.26 -3.17
C MET A 194 -0.99 -9.31 -4.37
N MET A 195 -0.18 -9.62 -5.40
CA MET A 195 0.04 -8.76 -6.55
C MET A 195 -1.20 -8.55 -7.42
N ARG A 196 -1.87 -9.65 -7.78
CA ARG A 196 -2.86 -9.66 -8.85
C ARG A 196 -4.30 -9.52 -8.37
N ALA A 197 -4.58 -9.90 -7.12
CA ALA A 197 -5.96 -10.07 -6.66
C ALA A 197 -6.31 -9.28 -5.40
N SER A 198 -5.34 -8.64 -4.73
CA SER A 198 -5.63 -7.85 -3.53
C SER A 198 -5.89 -6.38 -3.85
N ALA A 199 -6.68 -5.72 -3.00
CA ALA A 199 -6.95 -4.28 -3.06
C ALA A 199 -7.06 -3.67 -1.66
N SER A 200 -6.64 -2.41 -1.52
CA SER A 200 -6.56 -1.70 -0.23
C SER A 200 -7.16 -0.30 -0.27
N VAL A 201 -7.38 0.25 0.90
CA VAL A 201 -7.37 1.68 1.17
C VAL A 201 -6.03 2.01 1.82
N GLN A 202 -5.37 3.07 1.38
CA GLN A 202 -4.18 3.60 2.00
C GLN A 202 -4.45 5.03 2.47
N ILE A 203 -3.99 5.36 3.69
CA ILE A 203 -4.16 6.70 4.23
C ILE A 203 -2.79 7.24 4.62
N SER A 204 -2.45 8.38 4.05
CA SER A 204 -1.21 9.11 4.34
C SER A 204 -1.47 10.22 5.33
N ILE A 205 -0.55 10.39 6.31
CA ILE A 205 -0.60 11.41 7.34
C ILE A 205 0.71 12.19 7.39
N ASP A 206 0.63 13.46 7.77
CA ASP A 206 1.78 14.32 7.96
C ASP A 206 2.50 14.04 9.30
N TYR A 207 3.77 14.44 9.37
CA TYR A 207 4.54 14.52 10.60
C TYR A 207 5.21 15.89 10.75
N PHE A 208 5.47 16.30 12.00
CA PHE A 208 5.88 17.64 12.37
C PHE A 208 7.29 17.72 12.97
N SER A 209 7.91 16.58 13.24
CA SER A 209 9.32 16.39 13.60
C SER A 209 9.71 14.94 13.37
N GLU A 210 10.99 14.60 13.54
CA GLU A 210 11.46 13.22 13.49
C GLU A 210 10.87 12.38 14.64
N GLU A 211 10.81 12.94 15.85
CA GLU A 211 10.22 12.28 17.02
C GLU A 211 8.71 12.04 16.81
N ASP A 212 7.99 13.00 16.23
CA ASP A 212 6.58 12.85 15.88
C ASP A 212 6.38 11.76 14.82
N ALA A 213 7.25 11.74 13.80
CA ALA A 213 7.22 10.70 12.78
C ALA A 213 7.39 9.30 13.39
N VAL A 214 8.40 9.11 14.24
CA VAL A 214 8.68 7.83 14.91
C VAL A 214 7.51 7.42 15.83
N ALA A 215 6.98 8.36 16.62
CA ALA A 215 5.84 8.11 17.49
C ALA A 215 4.59 7.72 16.71
N LYS A 216 4.31 8.40 15.58
CA LYS A 216 3.20 8.07 14.67
C LYS A 216 3.39 6.72 13.98
N MET A 217 4.60 6.40 13.53
CA MET A 217 4.90 5.09 12.95
C MET A 217 4.67 3.96 13.96
N ARG A 218 5.18 4.08 15.18
CA ARG A 218 4.98 3.10 16.26
C ARG A 218 3.49 2.93 16.58
N THR A 219 2.78 4.03 16.75
CA THR A 219 1.34 4.03 17.04
C THR A 219 0.55 3.41 15.90
N GLY A 220 0.84 3.79 14.64
CA GLY A 220 0.21 3.23 13.45
C GLY A 220 0.46 1.73 13.30
N THR A 221 1.69 1.29 13.51
CA THR A 221 2.06 -0.13 13.43
C THR A 221 1.35 -0.96 14.51
N ALA A 222 1.29 -0.47 15.75
CA ALA A 222 0.65 -1.18 16.85
C ALA A 222 -0.89 -1.20 16.73
N LEU A 223 -1.52 -0.10 16.32
CA LEU A 223 -2.98 -0.03 16.14
C LEU A 223 -3.46 -0.65 14.82
N GLY A 224 -2.58 -0.76 13.83
CA GLY A 224 -2.90 -1.24 12.51
C GLY A 224 -3.62 -2.58 12.45
N PRO A 225 -3.18 -3.64 13.15
CA PRO A 225 -3.88 -4.93 13.18
C PRO A 225 -5.30 -4.83 13.75
N VAL A 226 -5.50 -4.02 14.78
CA VAL A 226 -6.80 -3.81 15.42
C VAL A 226 -7.75 -3.07 14.48
N LEU A 227 -7.27 -1.99 13.86
CA LEU A 227 -8.04 -1.25 12.83
C LEU A 227 -8.36 -2.15 11.63
N ALA A 228 -7.39 -2.93 11.14
CA ALA A 228 -7.62 -3.87 10.05
C ALA A 228 -8.71 -4.90 10.42
N TYR A 229 -8.75 -5.35 11.66
CA TYR A 229 -9.80 -6.25 12.13
C TYR A 229 -11.18 -5.59 12.14
N PHE A 230 -11.31 -4.35 12.59
CA PHE A 230 -12.58 -3.61 12.59
C PHE A 230 -13.04 -3.23 11.17
N PHE A 231 -12.10 -2.97 10.28
CA PHE A 231 -12.35 -2.57 8.89
C PHE A 231 -12.09 -3.68 7.87
N ARG A 232 -12.09 -4.96 8.30
CA ARG A 232 -11.92 -6.10 7.38
C ARG A 232 -13.05 -6.17 6.35
N ASN A 233 -12.71 -6.50 5.11
CA ASN A 233 -13.63 -6.57 3.99
C ASN A 233 -13.17 -7.57 2.91
N SER A 234 -12.72 -8.75 3.32
CA SER A 234 -12.30 -9.84 2.43
C SER A 234 -13.06 -11.12 2.76
N PRO A 235 -14.40 -11.18 2.48
CA PRO A 235 -15.21 -12.34 2.83
C PRO A 235 -14.95 -13.55 1.94
N TYR A 236 -14.33 -13.36 0.78
CA TYR A 236 -14.06 -14.41 -0.20
C TYR A 236 -12.57 -14.53 -0.51
N PHE A 237 -12.16 -15.73 -0.86
CA PHE A 237 -10.84 -16.08 -1.35
C PHE A 237 -11.01 -17.07 -2.50
N GLU A 238 -10.67 -16.66 -3.73
CA GLU A 238 -10.71 -17.49 -4.95
C GLU A 238 -12.05 -18.24 -5.13
N GLY A 239 -13.16 -17.52 -5.07
CA GLY A 239 -14.50 -18.05 -5.28
C GLY A 239 -15.12 -18.79 -4.09
N GLN A 240 -14.40 -18.92 -2.98
CA GLN A 240 -14.86 -19.58 -1.77
C GLN A 240 -14.94 -18.58 -0.58
N ALA A 241 -15.68 -18.94 0.46
CA ALA A 241 -15.63 -18.18 1.71
C ALA A 241 -14.18 -18.16 2.23
N SER A 242 -13.70 -16.98 2.61
CA SER A 242 -12.33 -16.82 3.08
C SER A 242 -12.09 -17.64 4.36
N PRO A 243 -11.05 -18.49 4.40
CA PRO A 243 -10.65 -19.19 5.61
C PRO A 243 -9.91 -18.26 6.60
N TYR A 244 -9.59 -17.03 6.17
CA TYR A 244 -8.82 -16.06 6.92
C TYR A 244 -9.66 -14.85 7.28
N ARG A 245 -9.63 -14.42 8.57
CA ARG A 245 -10.31 -13.20 9.01
C ARG A 245 -9.62 -11.93 8.54
N LEU A 246 -8.30 -11.98 8.42
CA LEU A 246 -7.44 -10.88 7.97
C LEU A 246 -6.65 -11.35 6.75
N LEU A 247 -7.34 -11.52 5.62
CA LEU A 247 -6.79 -12.15 4.42
C LEU A 247 -5.56 -11.40 3.88
N ARG A 248 -5.63 -10.06 3.76
CA ARG A 248 -4.48 -9.27 3.30
C ARG A 248 -3.28 -9.40 4.23
N GLN A 249 -3.46 -9.26 5.55
CA GLN A 249 -2.37 -9.46 6.51
C GLN A 249 -1.78 -10.86 6.42
N HIS A 250 -2.61 -11.88 6.16
CA HIS A 250 -2.14 -13.25 5.95
C HIS A 250 -1.15 -13.37 4.78
N PHE A 251 -1.38 -12.66 3.68
CA PHE A 251 -0.44 -12.64 2.56
C PHE A 251 0.82 -11.86 2.89
N TRP A 252 0.68 -10.63 3.39
CA TRP A 252 1.79 -9.73 3.66
C TRP A 252 2.79 -10.30 4.66
N THR A 253 2.35 -11.07 5.66
CA THR A 253 3.24 -11.76 6.61
C THR A 253 4.02 -12.94 6.00
N ARG A 254 3.82 -13.25 4.71
CA ARG A 254 4.41 -14.41 4.03
C ARG A 254 5.18 -14.07 2.76
N ILE A 255 5.45 -12.81 2.51
CA ILE A 255 6.19 -12.37 1.31
C ILE A 255 7.60 -11.84 1.60
N GLY A 256 8.11 -12.03 2.82
CA GLY A 256 9.45 -11.64 3.27
C GLY A 256 9.43 -10.49 4.26
N ASN A 257 10.08 -10.69 5.41
CA ASN A 257 10.03 -9.76 6.55
C ASN A 257 10.84 -8.48 6.36
N SER A 258 11.85 -8.48 5.48
CA SER A 258 12.71 -7.32 5.25
C SER A 258 12.00 -6.16 4.57
N ARG A 259 10.92 -6.43 3.83
CA ARG A 259 10.22 -5.41 3.04
C ARG A 259 8.73 -5.31 3.30
N ALA A 260 8.17 -6.17 4.13
CA ALA A 260 6.74 -6.19 4.49
C ALA A 260 6.59 -6.37 6.00
N GLY A 261 5.39 -6.12 6.53
CA GLY A 261 5.12 -6.22 7.97
C GLY A 261 5.68 -5.04 8.76
N VAL A 262 6.17 -5.31 9.97
CA VAL A 262 6.74 -4.28 10.85
C VAL A 262 8.08 -3.79 10.29
N THR A 263 8.30 -2.48 10.32
CA THR A 263 9.59 -1.89 9.93
C THR A 263 10.67 -2.34 10.92
N PRO A 264 11.78 -2.96 10.45
CA PRO A 264 12.83 -3.45 11.33
C PRO A 264 13.39 -2.36 12.24
N GLY A 265 13.53 -2.66 13.53
CA GLY A 265 14.07 -1.74 14.54
C GLY A 265 13.13 -0.59 14.94
N LEU A 266 11.92 -0.50 14.40
CA LEU A 266 10.98 0.60 14.68
C LEU A 266 10.73 0.80 16.18
N PHE A 267 10.69 -0.27 16.95
CA PHE A 267 10.44 -0.22 18.40
C PHE A 267 11.72 -0.07 19.22
N ASP A 268 12.90 0.04 18.59
CA ASP A 268 14.16 0.27 19.27
C ASP A 268 14.31 1.73 19.68
N GLY A 269 15.01 2.00 20.78
CA GLY A 269 15.12 3.33 21.36
C GLY A 269 15.83 4.37 20.49
N ASN A 270 16.62 3.93 19.51
CA ASN A 270 17.41 4.76 18.59
C ASN A 270 16.87 4.83 17.16
N PHE A 271 15.65 4.34 16.91
CA PHE A 271 15.05 4.45 15.57
C PHE A 271 14.76 5.91 15.19
N GLY A 272 15.16 6.28 13.98
CA GLY A 272 14.96 7.60 13.40
C GLY A 272 15.05 7.56 11.87
N PHE A 273 15.13 8.73 11.23
CA PHE A 273 15.18 8.83 9.77
C PHE A 273 16.41 8.16 9.15
N GLU A 274 17.54 8.20 9.83
CA GLU A 274 18.77 7.54 9.36
C GLU A 274 18.61 6.02 9.38
N GLN A 275 18.02 5.44 10.46
CA GLN A 275 17.75 4.00 10.52
C GLN A 275 16.69 3.58 9.51
N ALA A 276 15.65 4.38 9.30
CA ALA A 276 14.65 4.15 8.27
C ALA A 276 15.28 4.14 6.86
N ALA A 277 16.14 5.11 6.58
CA ALA A 277 16.90 5.19 5.33
C ALA A 277 17.83 3.97 5.14
N TYR A 278 18.56 3.58 6.20
CA TYR A 278 19.42 2.40 6.16
C TYR A 278 18.60 1.13 5.81
N ASN A 279 17.45 0.94 6.40
CA ASN A 279 16.62 -0.25 6.16
C ASN A 279 16.22 -0.41 4.69
N VAL A 280 15.81 0.68 4.02
CA VAL A 280 15.41 0.61 2.61
C VAL A 280 16.60 0.48 1.67
N LEU A 281 17.76 1.02 2.03
CA LEU A 281 18.97 0.97 1.23
C LEU A 281 19.75 -0.35 1.36
N ALA A 282 19.72 -0.96 2.54
CA ALA A 282 20.39 -2.24 2.80
C ALA A 282 19.64 -3.42 2.15
N SER A 283 18.33 -3.29 1.97
CA SER A 283 17.51 -4.34 1.35
C SER A 283 17.78 -4.45 -0.15
N PRO A 284 17.78 -5.66 -0.74
CA PRO A 284 17.80 -5.81 -2.19
C PRO A 284 16.62 -5.09 -2.83
N LEU A 285 16.81 -4.48 -4.00
CA LEU A 285 15.77 -3.69 -4.65
C LEU A 285 14.61 -4.51 -5.23
N MET A 286 14.77 -5.84 -5.37
CA MET A 286 13.82 -6.69 -6.09
C MET A 286 13.71 -6.32 -7.58
N VAL A 287 13.52 -5.05 -7.90
CA VAL A 287 13.52 -4.46 -9.25
C VAL A 287 14.43 -3.24 -9.23
N ALA A 288 15.43 -3.21 -10.10
CA ALA A 288 16.18 -2.01 -10.42
C ALA A 288 15.40 -1.21 -11.47
N ASP A 289 15.33 0.09 -11.28
CA ASP A 289 14.78 1.03 -12.26
C ASP A 289 15.72 2.24 -12.36
N VAL A 290 16.48 2.28 -13.45
CA VAL A 290 17.45 3.33 -13.75
C VAL A 290 17.00 4.25 -14.89
N THR A 291 15.69 4.25 -15.19
CA THR A 291 15.09 5.01 -16.30
C THR A 291 15.39 6.51 -16.20
N GLN A 292 15.47 7.05 -14.98
CA GLN A 292 15.77 8.46 -14.72
C GLN A 292 17.14 8.64 -14.02
N THR A 293 18.06 7.69 -14.22
CA THR A 293 19.46 7.80 -13.78
C THR A 293 20.30 8.32 -14.95
N PRO A 294 20.81 9.55 -14.88
CA PRO A 294 21.48 10.20 -16.04
C PRO A 294 22.67 9.40 -16.59
N GLU A 295 23.42 8.73 -15.70
CA GLU A 295 24.57 7.89 -16.05
C GLU A 295 24.20 6.67 -16.90
N TYR A 296 22.94 6.24 -16.83
CA TYR A 296 22.40 5.07 -17.53
C TYR A 296 21.38 5.44 -18.61
N ALA A 297 21.40 6.67 -19.11
CA ALA A 297 20.45 7.16 -20.14
C ALA A 297 20.44 6.33 -21.44
N GLN A 298 21.49 5.54 -21.70
CA GLN A 298 21.62 4.65 -22.85
C GLN A 298 21.45 3.16 -22.50
N GLU A 299 21.01 2.86 -21.26
CA GLU A 299 20.80 1.48 -20.83
C GLU A 299 19.65 0.84 -21.63
N SER A 300 19.93 -0.30 -22.25
CA SER A 300 18.96 -1.00 -23.09
C SER A 300 17.89 -1.73 -22.28
N ASP A 301 18.16 -2.04 -21.02
CA ASP A 301 17.26 -2.72 -20.08
C ASP A 301 17.19 -1.99 -18.72
N PRO A 302 16.67 -0.74 -18.69
CA PRO A 302 16.71 0.12 -17.52
C PRO A 302 15.84 -0.39 -16.36
N VAL A 303 14.87 -1.28 -16.63
CA VAL A 303 14.00 -1.89 -15.61
C VAL A 303 14.22 -3.40 -15.62
N ARG A 304 14.85 -3.97 -14.58
CA ARG A 304 15.20 -5.38 -14.50
C ARG A 304 15.08 -5.94 -13.09
N ILE A 305 15.02 -7.27 -12.99
CA ILE A 305 15.04 -7.95 -11.69
C ILE A 305 16.39 -7.69 -11.00
N ALA A 306 16.34 -7.26 -9.74
CA ALA A 306 17.47 -6.98 -8.87
C ALA A 306 17.29 -7.68 -7.51
N ALA A 307 17.06 -8.99 -7.55
CA ALA A 307 16.71 -9.78 -6.38
C ALA A 307 17.80 -9.84 -5.31
N PHE A 308 19.06 -9.57 -5.69
CA PHE A 308 20.22 -9.63 -4.83
C PHE A 308 20.99 -8.30 -4.74
N ASP A 309 20.65 -7.32 -5.58
CA ASP A 309 21.33 -6.04 -5.67
C ASP A 309 20.60 -5.01 -4.80
N ASN A 310 21.34 -4.33 -3.93
CA ASN A 310 20.80 -3.21 -3.16
C ASN A 310 21.04 -1.87 -3.89
N ALA A 311 20.69 -0.75 -3.26
CA ALA A 311 20.84 0.56 -3.88
C ALA A 311 22.31 0.89 -4.24
N ALA A 312 23.29 0.46 -3.44
CA ALA A 312 24.70 0.70 -3.71
C ALA A 312 25.25 -0.15 -4.88
N ASP A 313 24.61 -1.28 -5.18
CA ASP A 313 24.97 -2.12 -6.32
C ASP A 313 24.37 -1.60 -7.64
N VAL A 314 23.29 -0.81 -7.57
CA VAL A 314 22.50 -0.40 -8.75
C VAL A 314 22.75 1.05 -9.13
N TYR A 315 22.83 1.96 -8.16
CA TYR A 315 22.97 3.40 -8.43
C TYR A 315 24.41 3.89 -8.29
N PRO A 316 24.80 4.95 -9.05
CA PRO A 316 26.13 5.51 -8.97
C PRO A 316 26.49 6.07 -7.59
N ASP A 317 27.81 6.17 -7.31
CA ASP A 317 28.37 6.74 -6.08
C ASP A 317 28.21 8.27 -6.05
N ARG A 318 26.97 8.71 -5.85
CA ARG A 318 26.57 10.11 -5.68
C ARG A 318 25.29 10.22 -4.90
N ALA A 319 24.86 11.43 -4.57
CA ALA A 319 23.52 11.67 -4.03
C ALA A 319 22.44 11.16 -5.00
N LEU A 320 21.43 10.45 -4.45
CA LEU A 320 20.29 9.97 -5.20
C LEU A 320 19.36 11.13 -5.56
N ASN A 321 18.74 11.07 -6.75
CA ASN A 321 17.67 11.98 -7.12
C ASN A 321 16.32 11.52 -6.55
N ASP A 322 15.29 12.37 -6.65
CA ASP A 322 13.96 12.09 -6.09
C ASP A 322 13.27 10.86 -6.70
N TYR A 323 13.53 10.59 -7.98
CA TYR A 323 13.00 9.39 -8.64
C TYR A 323 13.63 8.12 -8.09
N GLU A 324 14.96 8.09 -7.96
CA GLU A 324 15.70 6.97 -7.40
C GLU A 324 15.30 6.69 -5.95
N ILE A 325 15.18 7.74 -5.12
CA ILE A 325 14.69 7.64 -3.73
C ILE A 325 13.27 7.06 -3.70
N SER A 326 12.37 7.63 -4.50
CA SER A 326 10.97 7.19 -4.57
C SER A 326 10.86 5.74 -5.03
N HIS A 327 11.69 5.35 -6.02
CA HIS A 327 11.75 3.97 -6.47
C HIS A 327 12.20 3.02 -5.36
N ILE A 328 13.32 3.31 -4.68
CA ILE A 328 13.85 2.49 -3.58
C ILE A 328 12.79 2.30 -2.50
N ILE A 329 12.20 3.38 -1.99
CA ILE A 329 11.16 3.32 -0.95
C ILE A 329 9.95 2.50 -1.43
N SER A 330 9.56 2.63 -2.70
CA SER A 330 8.41 1.93 -3.26
C SER A 330 8.60 0.41 -3.40
N THR A 331 9.81 -0.12 -3.23
CA THR A 331 10.07 -1.56 -3.18
C THR A 331 9.81 -2.17 -1.80
N HIS A 332 9.41 -1.36 -0.81
CA HIS A 332 9.10 -1.77 0.55
C HIS A 332 7.59 -1.64 0.81
N PHE A 333 7.03 -2.66 1.42
CA PHE A 333 5.59 -2.83 1.65
C PHE A 333 5.27 -2.98 3.15
N ASN A 334 6.07 -2.30 4.00
CA ASN A 334 5.83 -2.31 5.44
C ASN A 334 4.42 -1.82 5.77
N ASP A 335 3.85 -2.30 6.86
CA ASP A 335 2.51 -1.95 7.34
C ASP A 335 2.32 -0.43 7.49
N VAL A 336 3.40 0.23 7.92
CA VAL A 336 3.55 1.69 7.96
C VAL A 336 4.83 2.06 7.23
N ARG A 337 4.70 2.78 6.13
CA ARG A 337 5.81 3.16 5.27
C ARG A 337 6.15 4.64 5.44
N LEU A 338 7.42 4.93 5.72
CA LEU A 338 7.92 6.30 5.78
C LEU A 338 8.33 6.77 4.38
N LYS A 339 7.72 7.86 3.96
CA LYS A 339 8.09 8.67 2.79
C LYS A 339 8.42 10.09 3.28
N ASN A 340 8.12 11.13 2.51
CA ASN A 340 8.00 12.51 2.99
C ASN A 340 6.64 12.79 3.67
N PHE A 341 5.94 11.72 4.01
CA PHE A 341 4.75 11.57 4.83
C PHE A 341 4.73 10.12 5.37
N ILE A 342 3.80 9.79 6.26
CA ILE A 342 3.61 8.41 6.74
C ILE A 342 2.42 7.80 6.05
N GLU A 343 2.60 6.65 5.44
CA GLU A 343 1.58 5.91 4.72
C GLU A 343 1.14 4.68 5.53
N LEU A 344 -0.12 4.63 5.90
CA LEU A 344 -0.76 3.54 6.64
C LEU A 344 -1.42 2.60 5.63
N ARG A 345 -1.07 1.29 5.64
CA ARG A 345 -1.35 0.34 4.56
C ARG A 345 -2.09 -0.92 4.97
N HIS A 346 -2.60 -0.98 6.19
CA HIS A 346 -3.10 -2.21 6.82
C HIS A 346 -4.41 -2.75 6.24
N TRP A 347 -5.23 -1.91 5.61
CA TRP A 347 -6.66 -2.16 5.43
C TRP A 347 -7.01 -2.76 4.09
N ASP A 348 -8.10 -3.51 4.07
CA ASP A 348 -8.76 -3.90 2.84
C ASP A 348 -9.31 -2.69 2.09
N SER A 349 -9.58 -2.83 0.79
CA SER A 349 -10.40 -1.87 0.08
C SER A 349 -11.82 -1.88 0.65
N LEU A 350 -12.41 -0.67 0.79
CA LEU A 350 -13.65 -0.42 1.51
C LEU A 350 -14.62 0.42 0.68
N PRO A 351 -15.92 0.19 0.80
CA PRO A 351 -16.93 1.14 0.33
C PRO A 351 -16.70 2.52 0.94
N ILE A 352 -16.98 3.59 0.17
CA ILE A 352 -16.67 4.97 0.57
C ILE A 352 -17.18 5.33 1.97
N GLY A 353 -18.39 4.90 2.34
CA GLY A 353 -18.93 5.14 3.68
C GLY A 353 -18.07 4.54 4.79
N ARG A 354 -17.49 3.36 4.57
CA ARG A 354 -16.54 2.71 5.52
C ARG A 354 -15.17 3.37 5.47
N THR A 355 -14.70 3.76 4.29
CA THR A 355 -13.45 4.52 4.12
C THR A 355 -13.50 5.84 4.89
N VAL A 356 -14.62 6.53 4.84
CA VAL A 356 -14.86 7.78 5.62
C VAL A 356 -14.81 7.53 7.13
N GLN A 357 -15.37 6.41 7.61
CA GLN A 357 -15.27 6.07 9.04
C GLN A 357 -13.81 5.80 9.44
N LEU A 358 -13.07 5.05 8.63
CA LEU A 358 -11.66 4.80 8.82
C LEU A 358 -10.84 6.11 8.81
N LEU A 359 -11.10 7.01 7.85
CA LEU A 359 -10.44 8.30 7.76
C LEU A 359 -10.66 9.15 9.02
N ARG A 360 -11.89 9.15 9.55
CA ARG A 360 -12.21 9.85 10.80
C ARG A 360 -11.48 9.26 12.01
N CYS A 361 -11.34 7.93 12.09
CA CYS A 361 -10.55 7.28 13.13
C CYS A 361 -9.07 7.67 13.03
N VAL A 362 -8.50 7.65 11.83
CA VAL A 362 -7.11 8.04 11.59
C VAL A 362 -6.90 9.51 11.96
N ALA A 363 -7.77 10.40 11.49
CA ALA A 363 -7.69 11.83 11.83
C ALA A 363 -7.76 12.06 13.35
N HIS A 364 -8.68 11.38 14.04
CA HIS A 364 -8.80 11.45 15.49
C HIS A 364 -7.54 10.97 16.21
N VAL A 365 -7.06 9.78 15.88
CA VAL A 365 -5.90 9.18 16.55
C VAL A 365 -4.62 10.00 16.32
N PHE A 366 -4.39 10.54 15.12
CA PHE A 366 -3.09 11.11 14.76
C PHE A 366 -3.03 12.64 14.78
N TYR A 367 -4.17 13.33 14.80
CA TYR A 367 -4.22 14.80 14.80
C TYR A 367 -4.94 15.41 15.99
N ASP A 368 -5.72 14.65 16.76
CA ASP A 368 -6.18 15.10 18.07
C ASP A 368 -5.07 14.83 19.10
N ARG A 369 -4.60 15.88 19.76
CA ARG A 369 -3.46 15.82 20.69
C ARG A 369 -3.72 14.88 21.87
N GLU A 370 -4.93 14.91 22.44
CA GLU A 370 -5.26 14.09 23.61
C GLU A 370 -5.39 12.63 23.20
N ALA A 371 -6.09 12.36 22.08
CA ALA A 371 -6.24 11.02 21.55
C ALA A 371 -4.89 10.39 21.15
N PHE A 372 -4.01 11.16 20.50
CA PHE A 372 -2.68 10.68 20.15
C PHE A 372 -1.83 10.38 21.37
N THR A 373 -1.83 11.29 22.38
CA THR A 373 -1.10 11.06 23.63
C THR A 373 -1.59 9.82 24.35
N GLU A 374 -2.90 9.62 24.43
CA GLU A 374 -3.48 8.44 25.04
C GLU A 374 -3.13 7.17 24.25
N ALA A 375 -3.34 7.16 22.92
CA ALA A 375 -3.03 6.02 22.06
C ALA A 375 -1.54 5.63 22.14
N SER A 376 -0.64 6.62 22.01
CA SER A 376 0.80 6.40 22.06
C SER A 376 1.26 5.89 23.44
N SER A 377 0.60 6.32 24.53
CA SER A 377 0.92 5.83 25.88
C SER A 377 0.61 4.32 26.04
N TYR A 378 -0.49 3.85 25.46
CA TYR A 378 -0.84 2.42 25.49
C TYR A 378 0.09 1.54 24.66
N VAL A 379 0.73 2.10 23.64
CA VAL A 379 1.61 1.35 22.74
C VAL A 379 3.10 1.54 23.05
N SER A 380 3.45 2.39 24.01
CA SER A 380 4.86 2.74 24.32
C SER A 380 5.74 1.55 24.76
N GLY A 381 5.15 0.48 25.28
CA GLY A 381 5.86 -0.74 25.71
C GLY A 381 5.75 -1.90 24.73
N ILE A 382 5.12 -1.69 23.57
CA ILE A 382 4.92 -2.74 22.56
C ILE A 382 6.23 -2.94 21.79
N ARG A 383 6.50 -4.19 21.46
CA ARG A 383 7.63 -4.65 20.65
C ARG A 383 7.11 -5.22 19.32
N GLU A 384 7.99 -5.43 18.37
CA GLU A 384 7.67 -6.08 17.10
C GLU A 384 6.94 -7.42 17.30
N VAL A 385 7.44 -8.29 18.17
CA VAL A 385 6.83 -9.59 18.45
C VAL A 385 5.40 -9.46 18.99
N ASP A 386 5.10 -8.44 19.77
CA ASP A 386 3.76 -8.22 20.33
C ASP A 386 2.76 -7.81 19.23
N VAL A 387 3.24 -7.10 18.18
CA VAL A 387 2.44 -6.77 16.99
C VAL A 387 2.12 -8.03 16.18
N GLU A 388 3.09 -8.89 15.96
CA GLU A 388 2.89 -10.17 15.24
C GLU A 388 1.97 -11.12 16.02
N GLU A 389 2.11 -11.20 17.33
CA GLU A 389 1.17 -11.94 18.20
C GLU A 389 -0.25 -11.36 18.15
N CYS A 390 -0.39 -10.04 18.08
CA CYS A 390 -1.68 -9.37 17.91
C CYS A 390 -2.33 -9.77 16.59
N LYS A 391 -1.60 -9.71 15.45
CA LYS A 391 -2.09 -10.15 14.13
C LYS A 391 -2.58 -11.59 14.17
N LEU A 392 -1.76 -12.49 14.74
CA LEU A 392 -2.09 -13.92 14.87
C LEU A 392 -3.30 -14.13 15.78
N GLY A 393 -3.35 -13.46 16.93
CA GLY A 393 -4.46 -13.53 17.88
C GLY A 393 -5.79 -13.11 17.25
N LEU A 394 -5.81 -12.00 16.52
CA LEU A 394 -7.00 -11.52 15.80
C LEU A 394 -7.43 -12.51 14.71
N GLN A 395 -6.47 -13.09 14.00
CA GLN A 395 -6.75 -14.11 12.98
C GLN A 395 -7.38 -15.37 13.56
N VAL A 396 -6.88 -15.86 14.70
CA VAL A 396 -7.28 -17.13 15.31
C VAL A 396 -8.54 -16.96 16.16
N TYR A 397 -8.54 -15.99 17.08
CA TYR A 397 -9.57 -15.85 18.11
C TYR A 397 -10.69 -14.88 17.71
N GLY A 398 -10.49 -14.04 16.71
CA GLY A 398 -11.51 -13.09 16.24
C GLY A 398 -12.00 -12.16 17.33
N ASP A 399 -13.31 -12.15 17.60
CA ASP A 399 -13.93 -11.27 18.60
C ASP A 399 -13.51 -11.62 20.06
N ALA A 400 -12.99 -12.80 20.30
CA ALA A 400 -12.43 -13.20 21.60
C ALA A 400 -10.93 -12.86 21.75
N ALA A 401 -10.31 -12.26 20.74
CA ALA A 401 -8.91 -11.83 20.84
C ALA A 401 -8.72 -10.74 21.89
N LEU A 402 -7.54 -10.74 22.48
CA LEU A 402 -7.11 -9.73 23.46
C LEU A 402 -5.85 -9.01 22.95
N PRO A 403 -5.99 -8.13 21.92
CA PRO A 403 -4.85 -7.36 21.44
C PRO A 403 -4.11 -6.67 22.60
N TYR A 404 -2.82 -6.95 22.75
CA TYR A 404 -1.99 -6.40 23.81
C TYR A 404 -2.60 -6.57 25.22
N GLY A 405 -3.27 -7.70 25.47
CA GLY A 405 -3.94 -8.03 26.74
C GLY A 405 -5.23 -7.26 27.03
N ARG A 406 -5.80 -6.53 26.05
CA ARG A 406 -7.04 -5.75 26.20
C ARG A 406 -8.15 -6.28 25.31
N PRO A 407 -9.42 -6.28 25.78
CA PRO A 407 -10.55 -6.69 24.93
C PRO A 407 -10.79 -5.70 23.79
N LEU A 408 -11.41 -6.17 22.71
CA LEU A 408 -11.72 -5.32 21.52
C LEU A 408 -12.56 -4.09 21.86
N ASP A 409 -13.47 -4.16 22.85
CA ASP A 409 -14.27 -3.00 23.26
C ASP A 409 -13.44 -1.87 23.89
N PHE A 410 -12.27 -2.19 24.48
CA PHE A 410 -11.32 -1.17 24.90
C PHE A 410 -10.77 -0.40 23.68
N TRP A 411 -10.35 -1.11 22.66
CA TRP A 411 -9.79 -0.53 21.44
C TRP A 411 -10.85 0.25 20.64
N ARG A 412 -12.11 -0.24 20.58
CA ARG A 412 -13.19 0.52 19.96
C ARG A 412 -13.36 1.89 20.60
N ARG A 413 -13.39 1.95 21.93
CA ARG A 413 -13.50 3.24 22.65
C ARG A 413 -12.32 4.15 22.40
N LEU A 414 -11.09 3.61 22.43
CA LEU A 414 -9.89 4.38 22.12
C LEU A 414 -9.94 5.00 20.71
N LEU A 415 -10.45 4.25 19.74
CA LEU A 415 -10.56 4.65 18.34
C LEU A 415 -11.83 5.49 18.04
N GLY A 416 -12.66 5.77 19.03
CA GLY A 416 -13.92 6.50 18.83
C GLY A 416 -14.97 5.72 18.04
N LEU A 417 -14.89 4.38 18.01
CA LEU A 417 -15.82 3.50 17.30
C LEU A 417 -16.92 2.97 18.21
N ASP A 418 -18.14 2.91 17.71
CA ASP A 418 -19.22 2.13 18.33
C ASP A 418 -19.14 0.63 17.97
N ARG A 419 -20.13 -0.15 18.45
CA ARG A 419 -20.16 -1.60 18.21
C ARG A 419 -20.30 -1.97 16.74
N ASP A 420 -20.93 -1.11 15.96
CA ASP A 420 -21.17 -1.32 14.53
C ASP A 420 -19.96 -0.85 13.68
N GLY A 421 -18.89 -0.36 14.33
CA GLY A 421 -17.70 0.15 13.67
C GLY A 421 -17.90 1.53 13.05
N THR A 422 -18.91 2.28 13.48
CA THR A 422 -19.16 3.66 13.08
C THR A 422 -18.37 4.60 14.01
N TYR A 423 -17.68 5.56 13.44
CA TYR A 423 -17.00 6.60 14.23
C TYR A 423 -18.03 7.58 14.82
N ARG A 424 -18.02 7.73 16.14
CA ARG A 424 -18.93 8.62 16.88
C ARG A 424 -18.22 9.83 17.51
N GLY A 425 -16.88 9.84 17.46
CA GLY A 425 -16.10 10.77 18.22
C GLY A 425 -16.04 10.41 19.72
N ARG A 426 -15.32 11.21 20.48
CA ARG A 426 -15.32 11.20 21.95
C ARG A 426 -16.04 12.42 22.47
#